data_0063bb477a9682ebd80378400d1c685b
#
_entry.id   0063bb477a9682ebd80378400d1c685b
#
_cell.length_a   1.000
_cell.length_b   1.000
_cell.length_c   1.000
_cell.angle_alpha   90.00
_cell.angle_beta   90.00
_cell.angle_gamma   90.00
#
_symmetry.space_group_name_H-M   'P 1'
#
loop_
_entity.id
_entity.type
_entity.pdbx_description
1 polymer ?
#
loop_
_entity_poly.entity_id
_entity_poly.type
_entity_poly.pdbx_seq_one_letter_code
_entity_poly.pdbx_strand_id
1 'polypeptide(L)'
;MQTRQHIEKLIRVSQMYYDEGLNQSQIAGEVGYSRSSVSRMLTEARETGIVQITIGHPLQRLQSREENLRNKYGLKTVRVAYSYDDSIASTLVPQCAAQLLVENLKPDSLIVTSTGTPMAATIRALPPLDYPRAHVTQMLGSLSSANSLTDSPEICRMMAERLGCAYSLLPAPLIMGSAEVAQAVRSEKLIAMTLALGNRADIAIVGVGAIRQGHSGRIFHSFEDAAVARELQEKGVVGHICGHHIDMHGNHVRTSLCERTISIDFERFRDIPLVIGVAWETWRARALHACLVGGLMSALATNQGMAELLLDMD
;
A
#
# COMPACT_ATOMS: atom_id res chain seq x y z
N MET A 1 14.89 18.15 -38.02
CA MET A 1 14.89 18.90 -36.73
C MET A 1 13.63 19.76 -36.68
N GLN A 2 12.68 19.45 -35.82
CA GLN A 2 11.47 20.28 -35.68
C GLN A 2 11.87 21.63 -35.08
N THR A 3 11.37 22.74 -35.66
CA THR A 3 11.65 24.06 -35.11
C THR A 3 10.89 24.25 -33.81
N ARG A 4 11.41 25.03 -32.86
CA ARG A 4 10.77 25.35 -31.59
C ARG A 4 9.33 25.85 -31.79
N GLN A 5 9.10 26.70 -32.78
CA GLN A 5 7.76 27.18 -33.12
C GLN A 5 6.78 26.08 -33.55
N HIS A 6 7.27 25.05 -34.23
CA HIS A 6 6.43 23.93 -34.62
C HIS A 6 6.00 23.10 -33.42
N ILE A 7 6.92 22.83 -32.49
CA ILE A 7 6.63 22.13 -31.22
C ILE A 7 5.61 22.91 -30.38
N GLU A 8 5.78 24.24 -30.24
CA GLU A 8 4.83 25.10 -29.51
C GLU A 8 3.41 25.03 -30.11
N LYS A 9 3.31 24.97 -31.45
CA LYS A 9 2.00 24.79 -32.12
C LYS A 9 1.37 23.42 -31.84
N LEU A 10 2.16 22.35 -31.89
CA LEU A 10 1.68 21.00 -31.55
C LEU A 10 1.17 20.96 -30.12
N ILE A 11 1.89 21.55 -29.15
CA ILE A 11 1.48 21.63 -27.75
C ILE A 11 0.13 22.38 -27.64
N ARG A 12 0.03 23.58 -28.25
CA ARG A 12 -1.19 24.39 -28.15
C ARG A 12 -2.43 23.69 -28.73
N VAL A 13 -2.30 23.11 -29.93
CA VAL A 13 -3.38 22.36 -30.58
C VAL A 13 -3.79 21.13 -29.72
N SER A 14 -2.81 20.48 -29.10
CA SER A 14 -3.07 19.35 -28.22
C SER A 14 -3.81 19.76 -26.95
N GLN A 15 -3.42 20.86 -26.30
CA GLN A 15 -4.12 21.41 -25.14
C GLN A 15 -5.57 21.75 -25.45
N MET A 16 -5.81 22.43 -26.55
CA MET A 16 -7.18 22.76 -26.99
C MET A 16 -8.03 21.50 -27.18
N TYR A 17 -7.46 20.42 -27.71
CA TYR A 17 -8.19 19.19 -27.97
C TYR A 17 -8.40 18.35 -26.72
N TYR A 18 -7.34 18.10 -25.92
CA TYR A 18 -7.35 17.14 -24.81
C TYR A 18 -7.75 17.77 -23.47
N ASP A 19 -7.34 19.03 -23.22
CA ASP A 19 -7.59 19.70 -21.93
C ASP A 19 -8.84 20.60 -21.99
N GLU A 20 -9.01 21.36 -23.10
CA GLU A 20 -10.11 22.30 -23.28
C GLU A 20 -11.34 21.62 -23.92
N GLY A 21 -11.21 20.37 -24.44
CA GLY A 21 -12.32 19.60 -25.01
C GLY A 21 -12.87 20.11 -26.35
N LEU A 22 -12.12 20.96 -27.05
CA LEU A 22 -12.54 21.50 -28.34
C LEU A 22 -12.43 20.43 -29.45
N ASN A 23 -13.38 20.45 -30.37
CA ASN A 23 -13.29 19.57 -31.54
C ASN A 23 -12.36 20.16 -32.61
N GLN A 24 -11.89 19.30 -33.55
CA GLN A 24 -10.93 19.70 -34.58
C GLN A 24 -11.39 20.86 -35.47
N SER A 25 -12.69 21.02 -35.66
CA SER A 25 -13.24 22.14 -36.46
C SER A 25 -13.19 23.45 -35.70
N GLN A 26 -13.47 23.43 -34.40
CA GLN A 26 -13.35 24.59 -33.52
C GLN A 26 -11.88 25.04 -33.42
N ILE A 27 -10.98 24.11 -33.19
CA ILE A 27 -9.54 24.39 -33.16
C ILE A 27 -9.06 25.00 -34.48
N ALA A 28 -9.50 24.45 -35.61
CA ALA A 28 -9.15 24.95 -36.95
C ALA A 28 -9.53 26.41 -37.12
N GLY A 29 -10.74 26.79 -36.62
CA GLY A 29 -11.21 28.17 -36.63
C GLY A 29 -10.36 29.11 -35.77
N GLU A 30 -9.94 28.65 -34.58
CA GLU A 30 -9.17 29.49 -33.64
C GLU A 30 -7.72 29.68 -34.07
N VAL A 31 -7.08 28.62 -34.59
CA VAL A 31 -5.64 28.64 -34.94
C VAL A 31 -5.38 29.02 -36.42
N GLY A 32 -6.43 29.21 -37.20
CA GLY A 32 -6.31 29.60 -38.62
C GLY A 32 -5.76 28.49 -39.54
N TYR A 33 -6.00 27.24 -39.20
CA TYR A 33 -5.60 26.07 -40.02
C TYR A 33 -6.81 25.31 -40.56
N SER A 34 -6.59 24.44 -41.56
CA SER A 34 -7.67 23.54 -41.98
C SER A 34 -7.87 22.43 -40.93
N ARG A 35 -9.10 21.87 -40.85
CA ARG A 35 -9.37 20.69 -39.99
C ARG A 35 -8.40 19.52 -40.23
N SER A 36 -8.05 19.29 -41.53
CA SER A 36 -7.10 18.23 -41.89
C SER A 36 -5.68 18.51 -41.38
N SER A 37 -5.29 19.80 -41.32
CA SER A 37 -4.01 20.19 -40.71
C SER A 37 -4.00 19.96 -39.20
N VAL A 38 -5.08 20.35 -38.50
CA VAL A 38 -5.26 20.07 -37.06
C VAL A 38 -5.19 18.58 -36.78
N SER A 39 -5.87 17.74 -37.57
CA SER A 39 -5.83 16.29 -37.44
C SER A 39 -4.41 15.73 -37.56
N ARG A 40 -3.62 16.20 -38.57
CA ARG A 40 -2.22 15.80 -38.73
C ARG A 40 -1.34 16.25 -37.58
N MET A 41 -1.54 17.46 -37.08
CA MET A 41 -0.80 17.97 -35.91
C MET A 41 -1.06 17.13 -34.65
N LEU A 42 -2.29 16.73 -34.40
CA LEU A 42 -2.64 15.86 -33.27
C LEU A 42 -2.01 14.44 -33.42
N THR A 43 -1.93 13.94 -34.64
CA THR A 43 -1.25 12.66 -34.92
C THR A 43 0.25 12.79 -34.68
N GLU A 44 0.88 13.82 -35.22
CA GLU A 44 2.29 14.11 -35.03
C GLU A 44 2.64 14.33 -33.55
N ALA A 45 1.78 15.03 -32.78
CA ALA A 45 2.00 15.24 -31.35
C ALA A 45 2.01 13.91 -30.56
N ARG A 46 1.23 12.91 -30.99
CA ARG A 46 1.26 11.54 -30.42
C ARG A 46 2.51 10.78 -30.85
N GLU A 47 2.84 10.80 -32.13
CA GLU A 47 4.00 10.10 -32.67
C GLU A 47 5.34 10.63 -32.11
N THR A 48 5.40 11.94 -31.81
CA THR A 48 6.59 12.60 -31.23
C THR A 48 6.62 12.56 -29.71
N GLY A 49 5.60 11.99 -29.05
CA GLY A 49 5.54 11.87 -27.59
C GLY A 49 5.17 13.17 -26.86
N ILE A 50 4.81 14.25 -27.59
CA ILE A 50 4.26 15.49 -26.99
C ILE A 50 2.95 15.20 -26.29
N VAL A 51 2.14 14.30 -26.87
CA VAL A 51 0.90 13.80 -26.25
C VAL A 51 1.10 12.32 -25.93
N GLN A 52 0.99 11.99 -24.66
CA GLN A 52 0.95 10.61 -24.18
C GLN A 52 -0.47 10.31 -23.72
N ILE A 53 -1.19 9.44 -24.43
CA ILE A 53 -2.51 8.99 -24.04
C ILE A 53 -2.36 7.67 -23.30
N THR A 54 -2.54 7.70 -22.00
CA THR A 54 -2.65 6.49 -21.19
C THR A 54 -4.12 6.15 -21.03
N ILE A 55 -4.59 5.13 -21.73
CA ILE A 55 -5.93 4.58 -21.49
C ILE A 55 -5.80 3.66 -20.28
N GLY A 56 -6.02 4.22 -19.09
CA GLY A 56 -5.97 3.48 -17.84
C GLY A 56 -7.37 3.37 -17.25
N HIS A 57 -7.86 2.15 -17.09
CA HIS A 57 -8.94 1.89 -16.14
C HIS A 57 -8.32 1.73 -14.75
N PRO A 58 -8.88 2.32 -13.67
CA PRO A 58 -8.34 2.20 -12.31
C PRO A 58 -8.12 0.74 -11.87
N LEU A 59 -8.91 -0.19 -12.41
CA LEU A 59 -8.82 -1.62 -12.13
C LEU A 59 -8.09 -2.42 -13.23
N GLN A 60 -7.38 -1.76 -14.13
CA GLN A 60 -6.58 -2.47 -15.14
C GLN A 60 -5.48 -3.29 -14.47
N ARG A 61 -5.46 -4.57 -14.76
CA ARG A 61 -4.57 -5.57 -14.15
C ARG A 61 -3.72 -6.25 -15.19
N LEU A 62 -2.63 -6.82 -14.73
CA LEU A 62 -1.73 -7.63 -15.53
C LEU A 62 -1.86 -9.11 -15.14
N GLN A 63 -2.89 -9.77 -15.68
CA GLN A 63 -3.29 -11.13 -15.28
C GLN A 63 -2.15 -12.16 -15.34
N SER A 64 -1.30 -12.10 -16.36
CA SER A 64 -0.14 -13.01 -16.45
C SER A 64 0.85 -12.83 -15.30
N ARG A 65 1.11 -11.57 -14.88
CA ARG A 65 1.97 -11.28 -13.73
C ARG A 65 1.31 -11.67 -12.42
N GLU A 66 0.00 -11.45 -12.29
CA GLU A 66 -0.79 -11.91 -11.14
C GLU A 66 -0.65 -13.42 -10.94
N GLU A 67 -0.77 -14.19 -12.03
CA GLU A 67 -0.65 -15.64 -12.01
C GLU A 67 0.77 -16.10 -11.67
N ASN A 68 1.79 -15.49 -12.28
CA ASN A 68 3.19 -15.81 -11.99
C ASN A 68 3.56 -15.53 -10.53
N LEU A 69 3.16 -14.39 -9.97
CA LEU A 69 3.38 -14.07 -8.55
C LEU A 69 2.62 -15.02 -7.63
N ARG A 70 1.37 -15.35 -7.97
CA ARG A 70 0.57 -16.30 -7.22
C ARG A 70 1.26 -17.67 -7.15
N ASN A 71 1.78 -18.15 -8.27
CA ASN A 71 2.46 -19.45 -8.35
C ASN A 71 3.81 -19.42 -7.62
N LYS A 72 4.61 -18.35 -7.80
CA LYS A 72 5.94 -18.22 -7.17
C LYS A 72 5.86 -18.21 -5.65
N TYR A 73 4.92 -17.46 -5.07
CA TYR A 73 4.83 -17.25 -3.62
C TYR A 73 3.68 -18.03 -2.95
N GLY A 74 2.94 -18.87 -3.68
CA GLY A 74 1.83 -19.63 -3.12
C GLY A 74 0.64 -18.77 -2.67
N LEU A 75 0.42 -17.60 -3.29
CA LEU A 75 -0.60 -16.65 -2.88
C LEU A 75 -2.01 -17.10 -3.30
N LYS A 76 -3.01 -16.80 -2.48
CA LYS A 76 -4.42 -17.04 -2.80
C LYS A 76 -4.90 -16.16 -3.95
N THR A 77 -4.50 -14.89 -3.92
CA THR A 77 -4.90 -13.92 -4.92
C THR A 77 -3.88 -12.79 -5.04
N VAL A 78 -3.75 -12.24 -6.24
CA VAL A 78 -2.85 -11.10 -6.55
C VAL A 78 -3.61 -10.12 -7.44
N ARG A 79 -3.35 -8.84 -7.26
CA ARG A 79 -3.79 -7.77 -8.15
C ARG A 79 -2.59 -6.89 -8.51
N VAL A 80 -2.31 -6.79 -9.81
CA VAL A 80 -1.20 -5.97 -10.32
C VAL A 80 -1.77 -4.82 -11.13
N ALA A 81 -1.65 -3.61 -10.62
CA ALA A 81 -2.04 -2.39 -11.32
C ALA A 81 -1.03 -2.07 -12.44
N TYR A 82 -1.52 -1.61 -13.57
CA TYR A 82 -0.68 -1.18 -14.70
C TYR A 82 -0.06 0.18 -14.41
N SER A 83 1.11 0.19 -13.81
CA SER A 83 1.93 1.38 -13.58
C SER A 83 3.36 1.03 -13.23
N TYR A 84 4.30 1.81 -13.76
CA TYR A 84 5.70 1.88 -13.31
C TYR A 84 5.97 3.14 -12.48
N ASP A 85 5.07 4.12 -12.52
CA ASP A 85 5.18 5.39 -11.81
C ASP A 85 4.53 5.28 -10.44
N ASP A 86 5.30 5.58 -9.38
CA ASP A 86 4.84 5.50 -8.00
C ASP A 86 3.69 6.48 -7.69
N SER A 87 3.61 7.62 -8.39
CA SER A 87 2.52 8.59 -8.21
C SER A 87 1.18 8.03 -8.70
N ILE A 88 1.18 7.38 -9.86
CA ILE A 88 0.02 6.68 -10.43
C ILE A 88 -0.30 5.44 -9.59
N ALA A 89 0.72 4.66 -9.22
CA ALA A 89 0.58 3.46 -8.40
C ALA A 89 -0.04 3.77 -7.03
N SER A 90 0.27 4.93 -6.44
CA SER A 90 -0.30 5.39 -5.18
C SER A 90 -1.83 5.55 -5.19
N THR A 91 -2.44 5.60 -6.37
CA THR A 91 -3.89 5.62 -6.58
C THR A 91 -4.43 4.26 -6.99
N LEU A 92 -3.79 3.60 -7.96
CA LEU A 92 -4.32 2.35 -8.55
C LEU A 92 -4.14 1.14 -7.62
N VAL A 93 -3.01 1.01 -6.93
CA VAL A 93 -2.76 -0.13 -6.03
C VAL A 93 -3.71 -0.15 -4.84
N PRO A 94 -3.98 0.97 -4.15
CA PRO A 94 -5.02 1.03 -3.13
C PRO A 94 -6.42 0.63 -3.63
N GLN A 95 -6.79 0.98 -4.86
CA GLN A 95 -8.06 0.55 -5.46
C GLN A 95 -8.11 -0.97 -5.67
N CYS A 96 -7.01 -1.56 -6.15
CA CYS A 96 -6.87 -3.02 -6.25
C CYS A 96 -6.98 -3.70 -4.87
N ALA A 97 -6.35 -3.14 -3.85
CA ALA A 97 -6.42 -3.66 -2.48
C ALA A 97 -7.85 -3.54 -1.89
N ALA A 98 -8.51 -2.42 -2.11
CA ALA A 98 -9.91 -2.21 -1.70
C ALA A 98 -10.84 -3.23 -2.37
N GLN A 99 -10.65 -3.49 -3.67
CA GLN A 99 -11.40 -4.52 -4.38
C GLN A 99 -11.15 -5.92 -3.80
N LEU A 100 -9.89 -6.28 -3.53
CA LEU A 100 -9.56 -7.57 -2.89
C LEU A 100 -10.27 -7.72 -1.53
N LEU A 101 -10.31 -6.65 -0.74
CA LEU A 101 -11.05 -6.68 0.52
C LEU A 101 -12.54 -6.95 0.28
N VAL A 102 -13.19 -6.17 -0.60
CA VAL A 102 -14.63 -6.29 -0.86
C VAL A 102 -15.00 -7.67 -1.39
N GLU A 103 -14.19 -8.25 -2.28
CA GLU A 103 -14.40 -9.59 -2.85
C GLU A 103 -14.35 -10.71 -1.79
N ASN A 104 -13.72 -10.47 -0.64
CA ASN A 104 -13.50 -11.46 0.41
C ASN A 104 -14.25 -11.18 1.72
N LEU A 105 -14.96 -10.05 1.81
CA LEU A 105 -15.77 -9.73 2.97
C LEU A 105 -16.92 -10.70 3.15
N LYS A 106 -17.13 -11.12 4.39
CA LYS A 106 -18.33 -11.85 4.86
C LYS A 106 -19.11 -10.96 5.81
N PRO A 107 -20.40 -11.24 6.01
CA PRO A 107 -21.26 -10.41 6.86
C PRO A 107 -20.76 -10.20 8.29
N ASP A 108 -19.99 -11.13 8.82
CA ASP A 108 -19.48 -11.19 10.19
C ASP A 108 -17.95 -11.19 10.26
N SER A 109 -17.26 -10.74 9.19
CA SER A 109 -15.80 -10.69 9.16
C SER A 109 -15.21 -9.85 10.28
N LEU A 110 -14.19 -10.38 10.92
CA LEU A 110 -13.30 -9.64 11.80
C LEU A 110 -12.08 -9.16 11.00
N ILE A 111 -11.95 -7.85 10.86
CA ILE A 111 -10.92 -7.22 10.02
C ILE A 111 -9.91 -6.51 10.91
N VAL A 112 -8.63 -6.69 10.62
CA VAL A 112 -7.55 -5.92 11.24
C VAL A 112 -6.79 -5.12 10.20
N THR A 113 -6.32 -3.94 10.62
CA THR A 113 -5.56 -3.04 9.75
C THR A 113 -4.31 -2.54 10.44
N SER A 114 -3.25 -2.40 9.65
CA SER A 114 -2.02 -1.75 10.09
C SER A 114 -2.11 -0.22 9.92
N THR A 115 -0.98 0.44 9.90
CA THR A 115 -0.85 1.90 9.79
C THR A 115 -0.15 2.31 8.50
N GLY A 116 -0.22 3.58 8.15
CA GLY A 116 0.54 4.19 7.07
C GLY A 116 -0.26 4.63 5.86
N THR A 117 0.42 5.34 4.96
CA THR A 117 -0.16 5.90 3.74
C THR A 117 -0.87 4.86 2.86
N PRO A 118 -0.32 3.65 2.62
CA PRO A 118 -0.99 2.63 1.83
C PRO A 118 -2.34 2.21 2.41
N MET A 119 -2.41 2.08 3.74
CA MET A 119 -3.65 1.71 4.43
C MET A 119 -4.70 2.80 4.30
N ALA A 120 -4.34 4.04 4.62
CA ALA A 120 -5.24 5.19 4.50
C ALA A 120 -5.76 5.38 3.06
N ALA A 121 -4.91 5.16 2.05
CA ALA A 121 -5.30 5.23 0.65
C ALA A 121 -6.26 4.10 0.26
N THR A 122 -6.00 2.86 0.71
CA THR A 122 -6.88 1.70 0.48
C THR A 122 -8.27 1.92 1.06
N ILE A 123 -8.36 2.44 2.29
CA ILE A 123 -9.65 2.67 2.94
C ILE A 123 -10.42 3.81 2.27
N ARG A 124 -9.74 4.86 1.82
CA ARG A 124 -10.40 5.93 1.02
C ARG A 124 -10.95 5.41 -0.30
N ALA A 125 -10.32 4.40 -0.89
CA ALA A 125 -10.76 3.77 -2.13
C ALA A 125 -11.96 2.81 -1.94
N LEU A 126 -12.29 2.43 -0.70
CA LEU A 126 -13.48 1.62 -0.43
C LEU A 126 -14.76 2.43 -0.70
N PRO A 127 -15.75 1.87 -1.41
CA PRO A 127 -17.08 2.46 -1.45
C PRO A 127 -17.74 2.38 -0.07
N PRO A 128 -18.78 3.17 0.21
CA PRO A 128 -19.64 2.93 1.36
C PRO A 128 -20.30 1.54 1.25
N LEU A 129 -20.22 0.74 2.31
CA LEU A 129 -20.72 -0.62 2.38
C LEU A 129 -21.62 -0.76 3.62
N ASP A 130 -22.40 -1.86 3.71
CA ASP A 130 -23.28 -2.14 4.82
C ASP A 130 -23.04 -3.57 5.35
N TYR A 131 -22.09 -3.67 6.29
CA TYR A 131 -21.70 -4.90 6.98
C TYR A 131 -21.84 -4.74 8.51
N PRO A 132 -23.06 -4.52 9.06
CA PRO A 132 -23.25 -4.13 10.46
C PRO A 132 -22.80 -5.20 11.47
N ARG A 133 -22.62 -6.45 11.05
CA ARG A 133 -22.11 -7.54 11.90
C ARG A 133 -20.61 -7.75 11.80
N ALA A 134 -19.95 -7.12 10.83
CA ALA A 134 -18.48 -7.12 10.74
C ALA A 134 -17.90 -6.29 11.90
N HIS A 135 -16.62 -6.46 12.16
CA HIS A 135 -15.92 -5.72 13.19
C HIS A 135 -14.52 -5.37 12.74
N VAL A 136 -14.08 -4.14 13.00
CA VAL A 136 -12.73 -3.69 12.69
C VAL A 136 -11.94 -3.50 13.98
N THR A 137 -10.69 -3.96 14.04
CA THR A 137 -9.81 -3.67 15.16
C THR A 137 -8.38 -3.33 14.70
N GLN A 138 -7.61 -2.70 15.57
CA GLN A 138 -6.22 -2.35 15.29
C GLN A 138 -5.30 -3.57 15.46
N MET A 139 -4.29 -3.69 14.58
CA MET A 139 -3.21 -4.67 14.73
C MET A 139 -2.10 -4.19 15.66
N LEU A 140 -1.95 -2.88 15.82
CA LEU A 140 -0.82 -2.26 16.51
C LEU A 140 -1.24 -0.95 17.16
N GLY A 141 -0.48 -0.52 18.16
CA GLY A 141 -0.69 0.73 18.88
C GLY A 141 -0.53 1.98 18.01
N SER A 142 -0.84 3.14 18.56
CA SER A 142 -0.74 4.42 17.86
C SER A 142 0.71 4.89 17.77
N LEU A 143 1.05 5.49 16.62
CA LEU A 143 2.33 6.19 16.43
C LEU A 143 2.35 7.58 17.08
N SER A 144 1.18 8.14 17.38
CA SER A 144 1.03 9.55 17.83
C SER A 144 1.74 10.53 16.88
N SER A 145 1.74 10.23 15.59
CA SER A 145 2.44 11.01 14.57
C SER A 145 1.73 12.32 14.27
N ALA A 146 2.46 13.29 13.71
CA ALA A 146 1.89 14.56 13.27
C ALA A 146 0.78 14.42 12.20
N ASN A 147 0.69 13.26 11.53
CA ASN A 147 -0.36 12.96 10.57
C ASN A 147 -1.28 11.86 11.11
N SER A 148 -2.32 12.28 11.81
CA SER A 148 -3.35 11.40 12.37
C SER A 148 -4.07 10.56 11.31
N LEU A 149 -4.22 11.06 10.07
CA LEU A 149 -4.94 10.38 8.99
C LEU A 149 -4.26 9.08 8.51
N THR A 150 -3.00 8.87 8.88
CA THR A 150 -2.24 7.66 8.58
C THR A 150 -1.91 6.83 9.82
N ASP A 151 -2.41 7.25 10.98
CA ASP A 151 -2.22 6.53 12.23
C ASP A 151 -3.29 5.46 12.44
N SER A 152 -2.93 4.43 13.17
CA SER A 152 -3.72 3.22 13.36
C SER A 152 -5.15 3.46 13.90
N PRO A 153 -5.39 4.33 14.90
CA PRO A 153 -6.75 4.58 15.40
C PRO A 153 -7.67 5.19 14.33
N GLU A 154 -7.17 6.18 13.59
CA GLU A 154 -7.96 6.85 12.57
C GLU A 154 -8.25 5.94 11.38
N ILE A 155 -7.27 5.14 10.96
CA ILE A 155 -7.44 4.13 9.91
C ILE A 155 -8.51 3.11 10.32
N CYS A 156 -8.49 2.63 11.56
CA CYS A 156 -9.48 1.71 12.10
C CYS A 156 -10.89 2.32 12.07
N ARG A 157 -11.04 3.56 12.55
CA ARG A 157 -12.31 4.30 12.54
C ARG A 157 -12.85 4.51 11.12
N MET A 158 -11.99 5.01 10.21
CA MET A 158 -12.36 5.24 8.81
C MET A 158 -12.80 3.95 8.11
N MET A 159 -12.14 2.84 8.39
CA MET A 159 -12.50 1.54 7.82
C MET A 159 -13.88 1.10 8.32
N ALA A 160 -14.14 1.18 9.61
CA ALA A 160 -15.41 0.84 10.20
C ALA A 160 -16.56 1.71 9.65
N GLU A 161 -16.31 2.99 9.44
CA GLU A 161 -17.25 3.93 8.82
C GLU A 161 -17.57 3.52 7.37
N ARG A 162 -16.55 3.15 6.57
CA ARG A 162 -16.74 2.67 5.20
C ARG A 162 -17.52 1.34 5.13
N LEU A 163 -17.31 0.48 6.11
CA LEU A 163 -18.00 -0.82 6.18
C LEU A 163 -19.37 -0.76 6.86
N GLY A 164 -19.74 0.34 7.51
CA GLY A 164 -20.97 0.45 8.27
C GLY A 164 -21.00 -0.46 9.52
N CYS A 165 -19.86 -0.66 10.20
CA CYS A 165 -19.73 -1.64 11.27
C CYS A 165 -19.12 -1.05 12.56
N ALA A 166 -19.10 -1.85 13.63
CA ALA A 166 -18.44 -1.51 14.87
C ALA A 166 -16.92 -1.67 14.78
N TYR A 167 -16.20 -1.01 15.71
CA TYR A 167 -14.74 -1.12 15.81
C TYR A 167 -14.25 -1.11 17.25
N SER A 168 -13.03 -1.63 17.46
CA SER A 168 -12.31 -1.59 18.73
C SER A 168 -10.94 -0.93 18.54
N LEU A 169 -10.63 0.03 19.39
CA LEU A 169 -9.33 0.68 19.42
C LEU A 169 -8.39 -0.01 20.41
N LEU A 170 -7.10 0.01 20.10
CA LEU A 170 -6.01 -0.41 20.97
C LEU A 170 -5.42 0.82 21.65
N PRO A 171 -5.82 1.15 22.90
CA PRO A 171 -5.47 2.41 23.56
C PRO A 171 -4.04 2.36 24.14
N ALA A 172 -3.06 2.15 23.29
CA ALA A 172 -1.65 2.12 23.66
C ALA A 172 -0.78 2.75 22.57
N PRO A 173 0.35 3.39 22.93
CA PRO A 173 1.39 3.73 21.97
C PRO A 173 1.94 2.47 21.28
N LEU A 174 2.44 2.63 20.04
CA LEU A 174 3.07 1.51 19.33
C LEU A 174 4.35 1.05 20.05
N ILE A 175 5.17 1.98 20.54
CA ILE A 175 6.47 1.69 21.15
C ILE A 175 6.51 2.26 22.57
N MET A 176 6.85 1.39 23.50
CA MET A 176 6.98 1.73 24.91
C MET A 176 8.43 2.11 25.28
N GLY A 177 8.61 2.71 26.43
CA GLY A 177 9.92 3.13 26.94
C GLY A 177 10.88 1.96 27.21
N SER A 178 10.35 0.81 27.63
CA SER A 178 11.14 -0.42 27.86
C SER A 178 10.30 -1.67 27.58
N ALA A 179 10.96 -2.83 27.53
CA ALA A 179 10.31 -4.13 27.35
C ALA A 179 9.39 -4.47 28.54
N GLU A 180 9.79 -4.15 29.76
CA GLU A 180 9.02 -4.37 30.99
C GLU A 180 7.72 -3.58 30.96
N VAL A 181 7.79 -2.28 30.56
CA VAL A 181 6.61 -1.45 30.40
C VAL A 181 5.70 -2.00 29.30
N ALA A 182 6.25 -2.43 28.18
CA ALA A 182 5.47 -3.04 27.09
C ALA A 182 4.75 -4.31 27.59
N GLN A 183 5.42 -5.17 28.34
CA GLN A 183 4.81 -6.36 28.90
C GLN A 183 3.68 -6.05 29.89
N ALA A 184 3.90 -5.06 30.79
CA ALA A 184 2.88 -4.61 31.72
C ALA A 184 1.65 -4.06 30.99
N VAL A 185 1.85 -3.20 29.99
CA VAL A 185 0.78 -2.63 29.16
C VAL A 185 0.02 -3.71 28.39
N ARG A 186 0.70 -4.70 27.81
CA ARG A 186 0.05 -5.84 27.13
C ARG A 186 -0.83 -6.67 28.05
N SER A 187 -0.51 -6.68 29.36
CA SER A 187 -1.27 -7.41 30.38
C SER A 187 -2.53 -6.67 30.86
N GLU A 188 -2.65 -5.37 30.56
CA GLU A 188 -3.83 -4.60 30.90
C GLU A 188 -5.06 -5.18 30.19
N LYS A 189 -6.15 -5.39 30.94
CA LYS A 189 -7.34 -6.13 30.49
C LYS A 189 -7.86 -5.66 29.13
N LEU A 190 -8.03 -4.36 28.92
CA LEU A 190 -8.58 -3.82 27.67
C LEU A 190 -7.63 -4.06 26.49
N ILE A 191 -6.34 -3.85 26.70
CA ILE A 191 -5.30 -4.05 25.69
C ILE A 191 -5.18 -5.54 25.34
N ALA A 192 -5.08 -6.40 26.35
CA ALA A 192 -5.01 -7.86 26.16
C ALA A 192 -6.23 -8.39 25.38
N MET A 193 -7.44 -7.90 25.68
CA MET A 193 -8.67 -8.29 24.96
C MET A 193 -8.63 -7.82 23.49
N THR A 194 -8.17 -6.59 23.23
CA THR A 194 -8.10 -6.06 21.85
C THR A 194 -7.04 -6.79 21.03
N LEU A 195 -5.87 -7.08 21.61
CA LEU A 195 -4.83 -7.89 20.95
C LEU A 195 -5.30 -9.33 20.70
N ALA A 196 -5.98 -9.95 21.67
CA ALA A 196 -6.56 -11.28 21.50
C ALA A 196 -7.64 -11.33 20.42
N LEU A 197 -8.44 -10.26 20.28
CA LEU A 197 -9.39 -10.11 19.20
C LEU A 197 -8.64 -10.01 17.86
N GLY A 198 -7.63 -9.17 17.75
CA GLY A 198 -6.82 -9.01 16.54
C GLY A 198 -6.12 -10.30 16.11
N ASN A 199 -5.65 -11.11 17.07
CA ASN A 199 -5.05 -12.42 16.81
C ASN A 199 -6.01 -13.46 16.19
N ARG A 200 -7.32 -13.18 16.16
CA ARG A 200 -8.37 -14.05 15.61
C ARG A 200 -8.99 -13.48 14.34
N ALA A 201 -8.39 -12.49 13.73
CA ALA A 201 -8.90 -11.84 12.54
C ALA A 201 -9.10 -12.83 11.37
N ASP A 202 -10.15 -12.59 10.58
CA ASP A 202 -10.40 -13.30 9.31
C ASP A 202 -9.61 -12.65 8.17
N ILE A 203 -9.48 -11.33 8.22
CA ILE A 203 -8.82 -10.52 7.17
C ILE A 203 -7.88 -9.51 7.83
N ALA A 204 -6.66 -9.44 7.34
CA ALA A 204 -5.71 -8.39 7.66
C ALA A 204 -5.34 -7.58 6.41
N ILE A 205 -5.21 -6.25 6.56
CA ILE A 205 -4.65 -5.39 5.51
C ILE A 205 -3.40 -4.75 6.07
N VAL A 206 -2.27 -4.97 5.38
CA VAL A 206 -0.95 -4.62 5.89
C VAL A 206 -0.08 -3.95 4.84
N GLY A 207 0.73 -3.01 5.29
CA GLY A 207 1.87 -2.48 4.54
C GLY A 207 3.16 -3.14 5.00
N VAL A 208 4.23 -2.92 4.24
CA VAL A 208 5.59 -3.37 4.56
C VAL A 208 6.49 -2.16 4.76
N GLY A 209 7.23 -2.14 5.86
CA GLY A 209 8.35 -1.23 6.05
C GLY A 209 9.66 -1.89 5.62
N ALA A 210 10.54 -1.15 4.98
CA ALA A 210 11.86 -1.64 4.59
C ALA A 210 12.96 -0.90 5.33
N ILE A 211 14.06 -1.60 5.61
CA ILE A 211 15.29 -0.98 6.11
C ILE A 211 15.98 -0.26 4.96
N ARG A 212 16.26 1.01 5.15
CA ARG A 212 16.99 1.84 4.19
C ARG A 212 18.10 2.59 4.89
N GLN A 213 19.33 2.39 4.46
CA GLN A 213 20.53 3.01 5.05
C GLN A 213 20.65 2.80 6.58
N GLY A 214 20.22 1.61 7.07
CA GLY A 214 20.27 1.26 8.49
C GLY A 214 19.07 1.76 9.31
N HIS A 215 18.07 2.38 8.68
CA HIS A 215 16.88 2.90 9.36
C HIS A 215 15.61 2.10 9.02
N SER A 216 14.81 1.78 10.04
CA SER A 216 13.56 0.99 9.92
C SER A 216 12.34 1.77 9.43
N GLY A 217 12.55 2.92 8.81
CA GLY A 217 11.46 3.71 8.26
C GLY A 217 10.65 4.50 9.31
N ARG A 218 9.49 5.04 8.89
CA ARG A 218 8.76 6.06 9.66
C ARG A 218 8.28 5.62 11.04
N ILE A 219 7.89 4.35 11.19
CA ILE A 219 7.26 3.91 12.45
C ILE A 219 8.26 3.84 13.61
N PHE A 220 9.54 3.70 13.31
CA PHE A 220 10.60 3.60 14.33
C PHE A 220 11.49 4.84 14.41
N HIS A 221 11.33 5.80 13.50
CA HIS A 221 12.25 6.94 13.34
C HIS A 221 12.58 7.70 14.66
N SER A 222 11.58 7.89 15.51
CA SER A 222 11.78 8.59 16.81
C SER A 222 12.43 7.73 17.90
N PHE A 223 12.63 6.45 17.63
CA PHE A 223 13.15 5.45 18.59
C PHE A 223 14.46 4.81 18.13
N GLU A 224 14.96 5.18 16.96
CA GLU A 224 16.20 4.70 16.40
C GLU A 224 17.36 5.60 16.82
N ASP A 225 18.33 5.01 17.48
CA ASP A 225 19.66 5.57 17.72
C ASP A 225 20.74 4.72 17.01
N ALA A 226 21.99 5.10 17.16
CA ALA A 226 23.11 4.39 16.55
C ALA A 226 23.26 2.94 17.04
N ALA A 227 22.80 2.64 18.26
CA ALA A 227 22.85 1.28 18.81
C ALA A 227 21.78 0.39 18.15
N VAL A 228 20.57 0.90 18.00
CA VAL A 228 19.47 0.24 17.29
C VAL A 228 19.83 0.02 15.83
N ALA A 229 20.35 1.04 15.14
CA ALA A 229 20.75 0.89 13.72
C ALA A 229 21.81 -0.22 13.53
N ARG A 230 22.78 -0.30 14.45
CA ARG A 230 23.78 -1.38 14.46
C ARG A 230 23.16 -2.75 14.72
N GLU A 231 22.27 -2.85 15.72
CA GLU A 231 21.54 -4.09 16.02
C GLU A 231 20.78 -4.61 14.81
N LEU A 232 20.05 -3.74 14.08
CA LEU A 232 19.32 -4.13 12.89
C LEU A 232 20.23 -4.67 11.79
N GLN A 233 21.38 -4.03 11.59
CA GLN A 233 22.37 -4.47 10.60
C GLN A 233 23.01 -5.81 10.99
N GLU A 234 23.46 -5.95 12.22
CA GLU A 234 24.10 -7.19 12.74
C GLU A 234 23.16 -8.39 12.70
N LYS A 235 21.86 -8.16 12.96
CA LYS A 235 20.83 -9.20 12.91
C LYS A 235 20.27 -9.46 11.51
N GLY A 236 20.76 -8.78 10.47
CA GLY A 236 20.34 -8.98 9.08
C GLY A 236 18.88 -8.59 8.81
N VAL A 237 18.35 -7.60 9.53
CA VAL A 237 16.98 -7.12 9.33
C VAL A 237 16.85 -6.44 7.98
N VAL A 238 15.85 -6.85 7.17
CA VAL A 238 15.58 -6.27 5.85
C VAL A 238 14.33 -5.40 5.82
N GLY A 239 13.45 -5.58 6.79
CA GLY A 239 12.19 -4.83 6.87
C GLY A 239 11.39 -5.18 8.12
N HIS A 240 10.15 -4.69 8.13
CA HIS A 240 9.21 -5.00 9.22
C HIS A 240 7.77 -5.07 8.69
N ILE A 241 6.95 -5.85 9.39
CA ILE A 241 5.50 -5.92 9.21
C ILE A 241 4.83 -5.68 10.58
N CYS A 242 3.92 -4.73 10.65
CA CYS A 242 3.19 -4.36 11.90
C CYS A 242 4.09 -4.20 13.13
N GLY A 243 5.27 -3.61 12.97
CA GLY A 243 6.21 -3.39 14.05
C GLY A 243 7.14 -4.56 14.36
N HIS A 244 7.01 -5.70 13.70
CA HIS A 244 7.91 -6.85 13.83
C HIS A 244 8.98 -6.83 12.75
N HIS A 245 10.25 -6.88 13.15
CA HIS A 245 11.37 -6.97 12.22
C HIS A 245 11.51 -8.36 11.62
N ILE A 246 11.93 -8.43 10.36
CA ILE A 246 12.10 -9.69 9.62
C ILE A 246 13.44 -9.75 8.90
N ASP A 247 13.96 -10.96 8.74
CA ASP A 247 15.10 -11.29 7.89
C ASP A 247 14.66 -11.52 6.42
N MET A 248 15.59 -11.86 5.54
CA MET A 248 15.33 -12.15 4.11
C MET A 248 14.41 -13.35 3.87
N HIS A 249 14.27 -14.23 4.83
CA HIS A 249 13.40 -15.42 4.76
C HIS A 249 12.02 -15.16 5.40
N GLY A 250 11.76 -13.94 5.86
CA GLY A 250 10.54 -13.58 6.57
C GLY A 250 10.41 -14.19 7.96
N ASN A 251 11.53 -14.56 8.58
CA ASN A 251 11.54 -14.98 9.97
C ASN A 251 11.54 -13.75 10.89
N HIS A 252 10.88 -13.88 12.05
CA HIS A 252 10.89 -12.84 13.07
C HIS A 252 12.30 -12.63 13.64
N VAL A 253 12.82 -11.42 13.51
CA VAL A 253 14.07 -11.01 14.14
C VAL A 253 13.73 -10.21 15.40
N ARG A 254 13.94 -10.83 16.56
CA ARG A 254 13.73 -10.16 17.85
C ARG A 254 14.80 -9.09 18.07
N THR A 255 14.38 -7.84 18.08
CA THR A 255 15.22 -6.68 18.35
C THR A 255 14.73 -5.95 19.61
N SER A 256 15.56 -5.09 20.16
CA SER A 256 15.21 -4.23 21.30
C SER A 256 13.94 -3.38 21.04
N LEU A 257 13.68 -3.01 19.78
CA LEU A 257 12.44 -2.32 19.40
C LEU A 257 11.24 -3.25 19.38
N CYS A 258 11.37 -4.49 18.87
CA CYS A 258 10.28 -5.47 18.87
C CYS A 258 9.78 -5.78 20.28
N GLU A 259 10.68 -5.91 21.24
CA GLU A 259 10.33 -6.18 22.64
C GLU A 259 9.52 -5.04 23.28
N ARG A 260 9.66 -3.82 22.78
CA ARG A 260 8.96 -2.62 23.22
C ARG A 260 7.69 -2.32 22.44
N THR A 261 7.39 -3.09 21.39
CA THR A 261 6.29 -2.83 20.45
C THR A 261 4.98 -3.44 20.95
N ILE A 262 3.89 -2.67 20.90
CA ILE A 262 2.52 -3.15 21.18
C ILE A 262 1.84 -3.45 19.84
N SER A 263 1.74 -4.72 19.52
CA SER A 263 1.04 -5.21 18.33
C SER A 263 0.55 -6.66 18.53
N ILE A 264 -0.24 -7.18 17.59
CA ILE A 264 -0.62 -8.60 17.57
C ILE A 264 0.62 -9.49 17.49
N ASP A 265 0.49 -10.75 17.85
CA ASP A 265 1.62 -11.66 17.87
C ASP A 265 2.10 -12.00 16.45
N PHE A 266 3.44 -12.00 16.23
CA PHE A 266 4.03 -12.25 14.92
C PHE A 266 3.61 -13.61 14.33
N GLU A 267 3.58 -14.63 15.17
CA GLU A 267 3.24 -16.01 14.78
C GLU A 267 1.81 -16.12 14.25
N ARG A 268 0.91 -15.23 14.69
CA ARG A 268 -0.51 -15.21 14.27
C ARG A 268 -0.75 -14.71 12.84
N PHE A 269 0.22 -14.04 12.23
CA PHE A 269 0.09 -13.64 10.82
C PHE A 269 -0.21 -14.81 9.89
N ARG A 270 0.43 -15.96 10.14
CA ARG A 270 0.23 -17.17 9.33
C ARG A 270 -1.10 -17.86 9.58
N ASP A 271 -1.72 -17.59 10.73
CA ASP A 271 -3.02 -18.14 11.10
C ASP A 271 -4.20 -17.32 10.54
N ILE A 272 -3.96 -16.06 10.15
CA ILE A 272 -5.01 -15.20 9.58
C ILE A 272 -5.37 -15.73 8.18
N PRO A 273 -6.66 -16.08 7.94
CA PRO A 273 -7.09 -16.67 6.67
C PRO A 273 -6.75 -15.84 5.44
N LEU A 274 -6.83 -14.52 5.52
CA LEU A 274 -6.48 -13.62 4.41
C LEU A 274 -5.65 -12.44 4.91
N VAL A 275 -4.39 -12.37 4.52
CA VAL A 275 -3.51 -11.21 4.76
C VAL A 275 -3.23 -10.54 3.43
N ILE A 276 -3.80 -9.35 3.23
CA ILE A 276 -3.63 -8.54 2.00
C ILE A 276 -2.46 -7.59 2.21
N GLY A 277 -1.34 -7.85 1.54
CA GLY A 277 -0.21 -6.94 1.43
C GLY A 277 -0.46 -5.84 0.42
N VAL A 278 -0.11 -4.59 0.76
CA VAL A 278 -0.25 -3.43 -0.13
C VAL A 278 1.07 -2.70 -0.23
N ALA A 279 1.71 -2.75 -1.40
CA ALA A 279 2.99 -2.10 -1.65
C ALA A 279 3.20 -1.81 -3.13
N TRP A 280 3.80 -0.66 -3.47
CA TRP A 280 4.12 -0.28 -4.86
C TRP A 280 5.50 0.37 -5.03
N GLU A 281 6.07 0.92 -3.95
CA GLU A 281 7.37 1.59 -4.01
C GLU A 281 8.49 0.54 -4.15
N THR A 282 9.16 0.52 -5.29
CA THR A 282 10.14 -0.53 -5.67
C THR A 282 11.30 -0.71 -4.70
N TRP A 283 11.69 0.35 -3.96
CA TRP A 283 12.72 0.25 -2.92
C TRP A 283 12.34 -0.64 -1.73
N ARG A 284 11.06 -1.02 -1.60
CA ARG A 284 10.55 -1.98 -0.60
C ARG A 284 10.60 -3.43 -1.07
N ALA A 285 11.04 -3.70 -2.30
CA ALA A 285 10.94 -5.02 -2.92
C ALA A 285 11.58 -6.12 -2.07
N ARG A 286 12.76 -5.89 -1.48
CA ARG A 286 13.43 -6.89 -0.61
C ARG A 286 12.60 -7.24 0.63
N ALA A 287 12.04 -6.24 1.30
CA ALA A 287 11.20 -6.46 2.49
C ALA A 287 9.87 -7.13 2.13
N LEU A 288 9.28 -6.75 1.00
CA LEU A 288 8.05 -7.38 0.49
C LEU A 288 8.31 -8.83 0.09
N HIS A 289 9.40 -9.12 -0.63
CA HIS A 289 9.83 -10.47 -0.97
C HIS A 289 9.97 -11.33 0.30
N ALA A 290 10.68 -10.83 1.32
CA ALA A 290 10.82 -11.51 2.59
C ALA A 290 9.47 -11.85 3.26
N CYS A 291 8.51 -10.90 3.26
CA CYS A 291 7.17 -11.16 3.76
C CYS A 291 6.43 -12.27 2.98
N LEU A 292 6.60 -12.30 1.67
CA LEU A 292 5.97 -13.28 0.79
C LEU A 292 6.58 -14.68 0.96
N VAL A 293 7.90 -14.79 0.96
CA VAL A 293 8.62 -16.06 1.20
C VAL A 293 8.32 -16.60 2.59
N GLY A 294 8.27 -15.73 3.61
CA GLY A 294 7.93 -16.10 4.98
C GLY A 294 6.46 -16.48 5.20
N GLY A 295 5.61 -16.38 4.18
CA GLY A 295 4.18 -16.70 4.30
C GLY A 295 3.41 -15.73 5.21
N LEU A 296 3.90 -14.49 5.37
CA LEU A 296 3.26 -13.46 6.21
C LEU A 296 2.13 -12.74 5.50
N MET A 297 1.98 -12.99 4.19
CA MET A 297 0.91 -12.48 3.35
C MET A 297 0.38 -13.61 2.47
N SER A 298 -0.93 -13.66 2.30
CA SER A 298 -1.61 -14.64 1.45
C SER A 298 -2.28 -14.01 0.23
N ALA A 299 -2.30 -12.68 0.16
CA ALA A 299 -2.77 -11.90 -0.99
C ALA A 299 -1.89 -10.64 -1.17
N LEU A 300 -1.80 -10.14 -2.40
CA LEU A 300 -0.98 -8.99 -2.73
C LEU A 300 -1.69 -8.04 -3.68
N ALA A 301 -1.69 -6.76 -3.35
CA ALA A 301 -1.97 -5.67 -4.28
C ALA A 301 -0.69 -4.86 -4.53
N THR A 302 -0.28 -4.77 -5.78
CA THR A 302 0.97 -4.11 -6.18
C THR A 302 0.88 -3.50 -7.58
N ASN A 303 1.97 -2.88 -8.06
CA ASN A 303 2.08 -2.36 -9.43
C ASN A 303 3.02 -3.21 -10.29
N GLN A 304 3.06 -2.90 -11.58
CA GLN A 304 3.87 -3.63 -12.55
C GLN A 304 5.36 -3.58 -12.21
N GLY A 305 5.90 -2.43 -11.84
CA GLY A 305 7.33 -2.30 -11.52
C GLY A 305 7.75 -3.17 -10.32
N MET A 306 6.95 -3.20 -9.27
CA MET A 306 7.19 -4.08 -8.13
C MET A 306 7.02 -5.56 -8.50
N ALA A 307 6.00 -5.89 -9.31
CA ALA A 307 5.75 -7.27 -9.73
C ALA A 307 6.92 -7.86 -10.50
N GLU A 308 7.52 -7.10 -11.42
CA GLU A 308 8.71 -7.50 -12.18
C GLU A 308 9.90 -7.77 -11.25
N LEU A 309 10.20 -6.84 -10.34
CA LEU A 309 11.28 -7.04 -9.36
C LEU A 309 11.07 -8.29 -8.50
N LEU A 310 9.84 -8.53 -8.04
CA LEU A 310 9.53 -9.71 -7.24
C LEU A 310 9.67 -11.01 -8.03
N LEU A 311 9.36 -11.01 -9.33
CA LEU A 311 9.52 -12.18 -10.18
C LEU A 311 10.97 -12.50 -10.48
N ASP A 312 11.85 -11.49 -10.51
CA ASP A 312 13.28 -11.61 -10.77
C ASP A 312 14.11 -11.96 -9.50
N MET A 313 13.53 -11.87 -8.30
CA MET A 313 14.19 -12.29 -7.05
C MET A 313 14.15 -13.80 -6.89
N ASP A 314 15.24 -14.40 -6.36
CA ASP A 314 15.33 -15.84 -6.04
C ASP A 314 14.72 -16.19 -4.69
#